data_6bb4f97ef1882c48b2fbac5004b3fd4e
#
_entry.id   6bb4f97ef1882c48b2fbac5004b3fd4e
#
_cell.length_a   1.000
_cell.length_b   1.000
_cell.length_c   1.000
_cell.angle_alpha   90.00
_cell.angle_beta   90.00
_cell.angle_gamma   90.00
#
_symmetry.space_group_name_H-M   'P 1'
#
loop_
_entity.id
_entity.type
_entity.pdbx_description
1 polymer ?
#
loop_
_entity_poly.entity_id
_entity_poly.type
_entity_poly.pdbx_seq_one_letter_code
_entity_poly.pdbx_strand_id
1 'polypeptide(L)'
;MIALSQETARSAAKELESLGAEPISRETACGLLHAGDELLTQLLVAAQAARARFKPGVITYSRKVFLPLTNLCRDYCGYCTFRRDPDHHPRTPKAGVPGTPDHQAGAHTMTPDEVMEVVRAGERRGCTEALFSLGDKPELLFPEMRETLRHLGYKSTLHYLEAMCERVLRESSLLPHPNPGLMSAEWLERLARVAPSMGLMLETTSTRLLAKGAAHDNAPDKDPARRLRVIEEAGRQKIPFTTGILIGIGETMEERVDTLAAIRELHEKYGHIQEVIVQNFRAKAGTPMAAWPEPDSHNMLRTLAVARLMMPAMNIQAPPNLSEPDYAELLDGGINDWGGISPLTPDFINPEKPWPHLDQLRERTEAKGFQLQQRLPVYPEFAAWAEAKGELLRQRVRENAQYSPLGGAA
;
A
#
# COMPACT_ATOMS: atom_id res chain seq x y z
N MET A 1 28.64 -14.93 12.86
CA MET A 1 27.60 -14.03 12.35
C MET A 1 28.04 -12.56 12.30
N ILE A 2 28.57 -11.94 13.36
CA ILE A 2 29.00 -10.52 13.37
C ILE A 2 30.10 -10.19 12.34
N ALA A 3 31.10 -11.08 12.15
CA ALA A 3 32.20 -10.85 11.21
C ALA A 3 31.79 -10.91 9.74
N LEU A 4 30.89 -11.81 9.35
CA LEU A 4 30.32 -11.91 8.01
C LEU A 4 29.47 -10.67 7.65
N SER A 5 28.75 -10.09 8.60
CA SER A 5 27.94 -8.89 8.38
C SER A 5 28.80 -7.63 8.15
N GLN A 6 29.95 -7.50 8.81
CA GLN A 6 30.87 -6.37 8.63
C GLN A 6 31.61 -6.41 7.28
N GLU A 7 31.98 -7.59 6.81
CA GLU A 7 32.64 -7.75 5.51
C GLU A 7 31.67 -7.47 4.37
N THR A 8 30.44 -7.95 4.47
CA THR A 8 29.35 -7.67 3.52
C THR A 8 28.99 -6.18 3.49
N ALA A 9 28.93 -5.52 4.65
CA ALA A 9 28.68 -4.08 4.73
C ALA A 9 29.82 -3.26 4.10
N ARG A 10 31.09 -3.65 4.28
CA ARG A 10 32.25 -3.00 3.65
C ARG A 10 32.26 -3.18 2.14
N SER A 11 31.89 -4.37 1.64
CA SER A 11 31.76 -4.64 0.21
C SER A 11 30.64 -3.80 -0.40
N ALA A 12 29.49 -3.73 0.26
CA ALA A 12 28.36 -2.91 -0.16
C ALA A 12 28.68 -1.41 -0.20
N ALA A 13 29.49 -0.91 0.76
CA ALA A 13 29.95 0.48 0.76
C ALA A 13 30.82 0.83 -0.46
N LYS A 14 31.73 -0.06 -0.87
CA LYS A 14 32.55 0.11 -2.07
C LYS A 14 31.71 0.10 -3.34
N GLU A 15 30.69 -0.72 -3.38
CA GLU A 15 29.77 -0.80 -4.51
C GLU A 15 28.95 0.50 -4.63
N LEU A 16 28.54 1.13 -3.51
CA LEU A 16 27.87 2.44 -3.51
C LEU A 16 28.68 3.53 -4.23
N GLU A 17 29.99 3.53 -4.09
CA GLU A 17 30.88 4.51 -4.74
C GLU A 17 30.93 4.34 -6.25
N SER A 18 30.63 3.18 -6.78
CA SER A 18 30.67 2.80 -8.20
C SER A 18 29.28 2.64 -8.83
N LEU A 19 28.19 2.93 -8.10
CA LEU A 19 26.83 2.71 -8.58
C LEU A 19 26.52 3.51 -9.85
N GLY A 20 26.14 2.75 -10.88
CA GLY A 20 25.58 3.26 -12.14
C GLY A 20 24.05 3.41 -12.10
N ALA A 21 23.43 3.07 -13.22
CA ALA A 21 21.96 3.01 -13.37
C ALA A 21 21.37 1.64 -13.02
N GLU A 22 22.22 0.63 -12.87
CA GLU A 22 21.81 -0.75 -12.70
C GLU A 22 21.29 -1.01 -11.29
N PRO A 23 20.28 -1.88 -11.13
CA PRO A 23 19.80 -2.31 -9.82
C PRO A 23 20.91 -2.99 -9.03
N ILE A 24 20.97 -2.71 -7.71
CA ILE A 24 21.90 -3.42 -6.81
C ILE A 24 21.50 -4.88 -6.65
N SER A 25 22.51 -5.70 -6.34
CA SER A 25 22.31 -7.13 -6.05
C SER A 25 21.57 -7.34 -4.72
N ARG A 26 21.03 -8.55 -4.51
CA ARG A 26 20.47 -8.98 -3.22
C ARG A 26 21.51 -8.91 -2.10
N GLU A 27 22.73 -9.34 -2.39
CA GLU A 27 23.84 -9.33 -1.42
C GLU A 27 24.19 -7.92 -0.98
N THR A 28 24.34 -7.00 -1.93
CA THR A 28 24.58 -5.58 -1.66
C THR A 28 23.45 -4.98 -0.85
N ALA A 29 22.19 -5.25 -1.20
CA ALA A 29 21.03 -4.78 -0.47
C ALA A 29 21.03 -5.26 1.00
N CYS A 30 21.34 -6.54 1.26
CA CYS A 30 21.48 -7.07 2.61
C CYS A 30 22.64 -6.37 3.37
N GLY A 31 23.78 -6.20 2.72
CA GLY A 31 24.92 -5.49 3.32
C GLY A 31 24.60 -4.05 3.71
N LEU A 32 23.85 -3.33 2.86
CA LEU A 32 23.42 -1.95 3.11
C LEU A 32 22.36 -1.86 4.23
N LEU A 33 21.46 -2.83 4.36
CA LEU A 33 20.52 -2.86 5.49
C LEU A 33 21.20 -3.14 6.84
N HIS A 34 22.31 -3.89 6.84
CA HIS A 34 23.09 -4.15 8.05
C HIS A 34 24.19 -3.13 8.34
N ALA A 35 24.45 -2.22 7.40
CA ALA A 35 25.48 -1.19 7.58
C ALA A 35 25.11 -0.25 8.73
N GLY A 36 26.14 0.25 9.42
CA GLY A 36 25.97 1.26 10.47
C GLY A 36 25.51 2.62 9.94
N ASP A 37 25.17 3.53 10.84
CA ASP A 37 24.66 4.87 10.47
C ASP A 37 25.71 5.75 9.78
N GLU A 38 26.99 5.40 9.88
CA GLU A 38 28.06 6.07 9.15
C GLU A 38 27.91 6.00 7.62
N LEU A 39 27.23 4.96 7.10
CA LEU A 39 26.95 4.82 5.66
C LEU A 39 25.60 5.39 5.26
N LEU A 40 24.74 5.79 6.19
CA LEU A 40 23.39 6.23 5.88
C LEU A 40 23.39 7.44 4.93
N THR A 41 24.22 8.45 5.20
CA THR A 41 24.30 9.65 4.35
C THR A 41 24.68 9.30 2.90
N GLN A 42 25.69 8.45 2.70
CA GLN A 42 26.13 8.02 1.37
C GLN A 42 25.03 7.22 0.66
N LEU A 43 24.35 6.33 1.38
CA LEU A 43 23.23 5.56 0.87
C LEU A 43 22.07 6.44 0.41
N LEU A 44 21.72 7.48 1.19
CA LEU A 44 20.67 8.42 0.84
C LEU A 44 21.06 9.25 -0.40
N VAL A 45 22.30 9.70 -0.52
CA VAL A 45 22.81 10.39 -1.70
C VAL A 45 22.69 9.50 -2.95
N ALA A 46 23.06 8.24 -2.87
CA ALA A 46 22.93 7.30 -3.98
C ALA A 46 21.45 7.08 -4.38
N ALA A 47 20.56 6.92 -3.40
CA ALA A 47 19.12 6.77 -3.65
C ALA A 47 18.49 8.01 -4.30
N GLN A 48 18.88 9.21 -3.85
CA GLN A 48 18.44 10.48 -4.46
C GLN A 48 18.95 10.61 -5.89
N ALA A 49 20.20 10.23 -6.17
CA ALA A 49 20.75 10.23 -7.52
C ALA A 49 20.00 9.25 -8.45
N ALA A 50 19.69 8.05 -7.97
CA ALA A 50 18.89 7.07 -8.70
C ALA A 50 17.47 7.62 -8.99
N ARG A 51 16.80 8.19 -7.98
CA ARG A 51 15.49 8.83 -8.19
C ARG A 51 15.58 9.99 -9.19
N ALA A 52 16.55 10.89 -9.05
CA ALA A 52 16.70 12.05 -9.93
C ALA A 52 16.87 11.64 -11.40
N ARG A 53 17.46 10.48 -11.65
CA ARG A 53 17.65 9.94 -13.00
C ARG A 53 16.36 9.43 -13.63
N PHE A 54 15.50 8.77 -12.87
CA PHE A 54 14.30 8.08 -13.39
C PHE A 54 12.99 8.80 -13.07
N LYS A 55 12.93 9.57 -11.98
CA LYS A 55 11.73 10.26 -11.47
C LYS A 55 12.12 11.68 -11.01
N PRO A 56 12.58 12.56 -11.95
CA PRO A 56 13.11 13.88 -11.59
C PRO A 56 12.01 14.87 -11.20
N GLY A 57 12.31 15.72 -10.22
CA GLY A 57 11.63 16.99 -9.95
C GLY A 57 10.20 16.94 -9.41
N VAL A 58 9.48 15.83 -9.58
CA VAL A 58 8.08 15.71 -9.20
C VAL A 58 7.88 14.62 -8.16
N ILE A 59 7.11 14.94 -7.12
CA ILE A 59 6.58 13.97 -6.15
C ILE A 59 5.07 13.93 -6.31
N THR A 60 4.52 12.74 -6.46
CA THR A 60 3.09 12.57 -6.70
C THR A 60 2.33 12.18 -5.44
N TYR A 61 1.00 12.37 -5.49
CA TYR A 61 0.04 11.83 -4.51
C TYR A 61 -1.29 11.58 -5.21
N SER A 62 -2.07 10.63 -4.71
CA SER A 62 -3.46 10.45 -5.14
C SER A 62 -4.41 11.12 -4.15
N ARG A 63 -5.33 11.96 -4.64
CA ARG A 63 -6.38 12.57 -3.81
C ARG A 63 -7.57 11.65 -3.78
N LYS A 64 -7.79 10.99 -2.64
CA LYS A 64 -8.73 9.89 -2.51
C LYS A 64 -9.83 10.12 -1.48
N VAL A 65 -10.89 9.33 -1.58
CA VAL A 65 -11.70 8.92 -0.44
C VAL A 65 -11.35 7.50 -0.05
N PHE A 66 -11.31 7.22 1.24
CA PHE A 66 -11.09 5.89 1.78
C PHE A 66 -12.47 5.27 2.12
N LEU A 67 -12.78 4.14 1.50
CA LEU A 67 -14.04 3.41 1.66
C LEU A 67 -13.79 2.08 2.40
N PRO A 68 -14.04 2.02 3.72
CA PRO A 68 -13.91 0.80 4.49
C PRO A 68 -15.13 -0.10 4.26
N LEU A 69 -15.23 -0.72 3.07
CA LEU A 69 -16.43 -1.41 2.61
C LEU A 69 -16.97 -2.41 3.64
N THR A 70 -16.11 -3.15 4.32
CA THR A 70 -16.41 -3.91 5.52
C THR A 70 -15.17 -4.03 6.41
N ASN A 71 -15.34 -3.86 7.71
CA ASN A 71 -14.28 -4.06 8.69
C ASN A 71 -14.28 -5.48 9.31
N LEU A 72 -15.23 -6.34 8.93
CA LEU A 72 -15.15 -7.75 9.24
C LEU A 72 -14.04 -8.38 8.39
N CYS A 73 -13.17 -9.17 9.02
CA CYS A 73 -12.04 -9.81 8.33
C CYS A 73 -11.77 -11.18 8.95
N ARG A 74 -11.48 -12.19 8.14
CA ARG A 74 -11.11 -13.50 8.69
C ARG A 74 -9.66 -13.59 9.15
N ASP A 75 -8.80 -12.63 8.77
CA ASP A 75 -7.41 -12.54 9.20
C ASP A 75 -7.28 -11.78 10.53
N TYR A 76 -6.53 -12.34 11.47
CA TYR A 76 -6.27 -11.78 12.79
C TYR A 76 -4.81 -11.29 12.89
N CYS A 77 -4.43 -10.36 12.01
CA CYS A 77 -3.08 -9.78 12.03
C CYS A 77 -2.79 -9.09 13.35
N GLY A 78 -1.63 -9.40 13.96
CA GLY A 78 -1.27 -8.93 15.31
C GLY A 78 -1.13 -7.41 15.47
N TYR A 79 -1.08 -6.66 14.37
CA TYR A 79 -0.93 -5.20 14.31
C TYR A 79 -2.19 -4.46 13.85
N CYS A 80 -3.26 -5.17 13.49
CA CYS A 80 -4.40 -4.57 12.80
C CYS A 80 -5.49 -4.09 13.78
N THR A 81 -5.84 -2.80 13.70
CA THR A 81 -6.98 -2.21 14.40
C THR A 81 -8.19 -1.97 13.49
N PHE A 82 -8.08 -2.25 12.21
CA PHE A 82 -9.19 -2.11 11.26
C PHE A 82 -10.25 -3.18 11.45
N ARG A 83 -9.80 -4.43 11.67
CA ARG A 83 -10.68 -5.58 11.85
C ARG A 83 -11.58 -5.43 13.07
N ARG A 84 -12.87 -5.78 12.90
CA ARG A 84 -13.86 -5.96 13.97
C ARG A 84 -14.51 -7.34 13.85
N ASP A 85 -14.87 -7.89 14.99
CA ASP A 85 -15.70 -9.09 15.06
C ASP A 85 -17.16 -8.71 15.37
N PRO A 86 -18.16 -9.51 14.99
CA PRO A 86 -19.51 -9.37 15.50
C PRO A 86 -19.53 -9.40 17.03
N ASP A 87 -20.43 -8.66 17.67
CA ASP A 87 -20.44 -8.45 19.12
C ASP A 87 -20.47 -9.74 19.98
N HIS A 88 -21.05 -10.80 19.45
CA HIS A 88 -21.14 -12.10 20.13
C HIS A 88 -20.05 -13.10 19.72
N HIS A 89 -19.10 -12.69 18.88
CA HIS A 89 -18.01 -13.60 18.46
C HIS A 89 -17.04 -13.84 19.64
N PRO A 90 -16.60 -15.12 19.89
CA PRO A 90 -15.79 -15.47 21.06
C PRO A 90 -14.47 -14.72 21.21
N ARG A 91 -13.95 -14.16 20.12
CA ARG A 91 -12.71 -13.37 20.09
C ARG A 91 -12.94 -11.86 20.16
N THR A 92 -14.19 -11.40 20.18
CA THR A 92 -14.48 -9.97 20.33
C THR A 92 -14.01 -9.51 21.70
N PRO A 93 -13.14 -8.48 21.79
CA PRO A 93 -12.81 -7.87 23.07
C PRO A 93 -14.11 -7.37 23.73
N LYS A 94 -14.30 -7.70 25.02
CA LYS A 94 -15.48 -7.19 25.76
C LYS A 94 -15.49 -5.68 25.70
N ALA A 95 -16.65 -5.10 25.39
CA ALA A 95 -16.85 -3.65 25.38
C ALA A 95 -16.29 -3.03 26.67
N GLY A 96 -15.43 -2.02 26.56
CA GLY A 96 -14.87 -1.35 27.71
C GLY A 96 -13.34 -1.41 27.86
N VAL A 97 -12.58 -1.83 26.82
CA VAL A 97 -11.13 -1.63 26.83
C VAL A 97 -10.86 -0.13 26.68
N PRO A 98 -10.32 0.56 27.72
CA PRO A 98 -10.01 1.99 27.62
C PRO A 98 -8.99 2.23 26.49
N GLY A 99 -9.28 3.17 25.60
CA GLY A 99 -8.35 3.58 24.54
C GLY A 99 -8.71 3.16 23.11
N THR A 100 -9.83 2.48 22.87
CA THR A 100 -10.36 2.31 21.51
C THR A 100 -11.02 3.60 21.04
N PRO A 101 -10.60 4.19 19.91
CA PRO A 101 -11.26 5.39 19.37
C PRO A 101 -12.74 5.12 19.05
N ASP A 102 -13.61 6.02 19.46
CA ASP A 102 -15.08 5.92 19.37
C ASP A 102 -15.66 5.82 17.95
N HIS A 103 -14.85 6.13 16.93
CA HIS A 103 -15.27 6.14 15.52
C HIS A 103 -15.19 4.78 14.82
N GLN A 104 -14.97 3.69 15.57
CA GLN A 104 -15.04 2.32 15.07
C GLN A 104 -15.82 1.41 16.03
N ALA A 105 -16.94 1.89 16.53
CA ALA A 105 -17.84 1.09 17.36
C ALA A 105 -18.44 -0.06 16.52
N GLY A 106 -17.92 -1.29 16.74
CA GLY A 106 -18.52 -2.52 16.22
C GLY A 106 -18.15 -2.90 14.78
N ALA A 107 -18.66 -4.07 14.38
CA ALA A 107 -18.58 -4.59 13.03
C ALA A 107 -19.53 -3.82 12.10
N HIS A 108 -19.04 -3.41 10.95
CA HIS A 108 -19.83 -2.65 9.97
C HIS A 108 -19.51 -3.09 8.54
N THR A 109 -20.53 -3.11 7.71
CA THR A 109 -20.44 -3.22 6.25
C THR A 109 -21.23 -2.06 5.66
N MET A 110 -20.55 -1.21 4.90
CA MET A 110 -21.19 -0.05 4.26
C MET A 110 -22.31 -0.52 3.34
N THR A 111 -23.44 0.16 3.40
CA THR A 111 -24.51 0.02 2.41
C THR A 111 -24.12 0.71 1.09
N PRO A 112 -24.78 0.40 -0.03
CA PRO A 112 -24.53 1.08 -1.31
C PRO A 112 -24.71 2.60 -1.25
N ASP A 113 -25.64 3.09 -0.41
CA ASP A 113 -25.91 4.53 -0.29
C ASP A 113 -24.84 5.23 0.56
N GLU A 114 -24.35 4.60 1.66
CA GLU A 114 -23.19 5.10 2.43
C GLU A 114 -21.94 5.20 1.55
N VAL A 115 -21.67 4.21 0.70
CA VAL A 115 -20.56 4.27 -0.27
C VAL A 115 -20.70 5.50 -1.16
N MET A 116 -21.86 5.68 -1.77
CA MET A 116 -22.06 6.79 -2.72
C MET A 116 -22.14 8.16 -2.04
N GLU A 117 -22.57 8.25 -0.79
CA GLU A 117 -22.50 9.49 -0.01
C GLU A 117 -21.04 9.96 0.16
N VAL A 118 -20.15 9.07 0.56
CA VAL A 118 -18.72 9.37 0.70
C VAL A 118 -18.08 9.70 -0.66
N VAL A 119 -18.41 8.95 -1.69
CA VAL A 119 -17.92 9.18 -3.06
C VAL A 119 -18.29 10.58 -3.56
N ARG A 120 -19.58 10.97 -3.46
CA ARG A 120 -20.05 12.28 -3.88
C ARG A 120 -19.45 13.42 -3.03
N ALA A 121 -19.25 13.19 -1.74
CA ALA A 121 -18.57 14.15 -0.88
C ALA A 121 -17.09 14.34 -1.29
N GLY A 122 -16.41 13.24 -1.67
CA GLY A 122 -15.05 13.28 -2.19
C GLY A 122 -14.94 13.99 -3.54
N GLU A 123 -15.89 13.72 -4.44
CA GLU A 123 -15.97 14.38 -5.75
C GLU A 123 -16.05 15.92 -5.60
N ARG A 124 -16.94 16.40 -4.73
CA ARG A 124 -17.03 17.84 -4.40
C ARG A 124 -15.73 18.43 -3.83
N ARG A 125 -14.85 17.59 -3.31
CA ARG A 125 -13.54 17.98 -2.78
C ARG A 125 -12.38 17.72 -3.75
N GLY A 126 -12.67 17.40 -5.01
CA GLY A 126 -11.67 17.15 -6.06
C GLY A 126 -10.88 15.85 -5.88
N CYS A 127 -11.45 14.87 -5.17
CA CYS A 127 -10.90 13.52 -5.17
C CYS A 127 -11.04 12.88 -6.55
N THR A 128 -10.06 12.07 -6.93
CA THR A 128 -10.05 11.33 -8.20
C THR A 128 -10.04 9.82 -7.98
N GLU A 129 -9.83 9.37 -6.74
CA GLU A 129 -9.74 7.97 -6.38
C GLU A 129 -10.78 7.60 -5.32
N ALA A 130 -11.44 6.47 -5.53
CA ALA A 130 -12.24 5.76 -4.54
C ALA A 130 -11.47 4.50 -4.10
N LEU A 131 -10.70 4.62 -3.01
CA LEU A 131 -9.95 3.50 -2.44
C LEU A 131 -10.88 2.60 -1.63
N PHE A 132 -11.13 1.40 -2.12
CA PHE A 132 -11.82 0.37 -1.35
C PHE A 132 -10.84 -0.48 -0.55
N SER A 133 -10.86 -0.34 0.76
CA SER A 133 -10.20 -1.24 1.70
C SER A 133 -11.23 -2.04 2.46
N LEU A 134 -10.98 -3.32 2.65
CA LEU A 134 -11.94 -4.20 3.32
C LEU A 134 -11.23 -5.40 3.95
N GLY A 135 -11.93 -6.07 4.88
CA GLY A 135 -11.47 -7.33 5.42
C GLY A 135 -11.51 -8.45 4.38
N ASP A 136 -10.54 -9.38 4.46
CA ASP A 136 -10.42 -10.50 3.52
C ASP A 136 -11.48 -11.56 3.82
N LYS A 137 -12.36 -11.83 2.87
CA LYS A 137 -13.39 -12.88 2.81
C LYS A 137 -14.10 -13.16 4.16
N PRO A 138 -14.68 -12.16 4.82
CA PRO A 138 -15.33 -12.34 6.11
C PRO A 138 -16.48 -13.36 6.07
N GLU A 139 -17.14 -13.53 4.94
CA GLU A 139 -18.21 -14.50 4.74
C GLU A 139 -17.78 -15.95 4.95
N LEU A 140 -16.47 -16.25 4.85
CA LEU A 140 -15.96 -17.60 5.14
C LEU A 140 -15.88 -17.89 6.63
N LEU A 141 -15.86 -16.85 7.48
CA LEU A 141 -15.76 -16.98 8.93
C LEU A 141 -17.09 -16.63 9.62
N PHE A 142 -17.73 -15.54 9.22
CA PHE A 142 -18.87 -14.95 9.92
C PHE A 142 -20.20 -15.25 9.22
N PRO A 143 -21.14 -15.98 9.90
CA PRO A 143 -22.52 -16.15 9.41
C PRO A 143 -23.23 -14.81 9.18
N GLU A 144 -22.98 -13.81 10.03
CA GLU A 144 -23.55 -12.46 9.96
C GLU A 144 -23.19 -11.77 8.64
N MET A 145 -21.96 -11.94 8.17
CA MET A 145 -21.57 -11.38 6.88
C MET A 145 -22.28 -12.06 5.72
N ARG A 146 -22.49 -13.37 5.79
CA ARG A 146 -23.29 -14.08 4.77
C ARG A 146 -24.73 -13.59 4.73
N GLU A 147 -25.32 -13.32 5.91
CA GLU A 147 -26.66 -12.76 6.02
C GLU A 147 -26.73 -11.33 5.48
N THR A 148 -25.77 -10.48 5.82
CA THR A 148 -25.65 -9.10 5.30
C THR A 148 -25.54 -9.12 3.77
N LEU A 149 -24.67 -9.95 3.20
CA LEU A 149 -24.53 -10.08 1.76
C LEU A 149 -25.83 -10.54 1.09
N ARG A 150 -26.54 -11.51 1.70
CA ARG A 150 -27.80 -11.99 1.18
C ARG A 150 -28.87 -10.90 1.16
N HIS A 151 -28.97 -10.08 2.22
CA HIS A 151 -29.88 -8.93 2.29
C HIS A 151 -29.54 -7.87 1.25
N LEU A 152 -28.25 -7.63 1.01
CA LEU A 152 -27.79 -6.71 -0.04
C LEU A 152 -27.93 -7.29 -1.46
N GLY A 153 -28.25 -8.58 -1.61
CA GLY A 153 -28.41 -9.25 -2.91
C GLY A 153 -27.12 -9.78 -3.53
N TYR A 154 -26.05 -9.96 -2.73
CA TYR A 154 -24.75 -10.40 -3.23
C TYR A 154 -24.34 -11.77 -2.67
N LYS A 155 -23.54 -12.52 -3.44
CA LYS A 155 -23.09 -13.89 -3.08
C LYS A 155 -21.80 -13.92 -2.26
N SER A 156 -20.97 -12.87 -2.38
CA SER A 156 -19.69 -12.77 -1.71
C SER A 156 -19.27 -11.31 -1.55
N THR A 157 -18.30 -11.05 -0.68
CA THR A 157 -17.71 -9.73 -0.49
C THR A 157 -17.11 -9.19 -1.79
N LEU A 158 -16.44 -10.04 -2.59
CA LEU A 158 -15.89 -9.64 -3.89
C LEU A 158 -16.98 -9.27 -4.91
N HIS A 159 -18.12 -9.98 -4.90
CA HIS A 159 -19.26 -9.64 -5.75
C HIS A 159 -19.87 -8.28 -5.35
N TYR A 160 -19.95 -8.00 -4.05
CA TYR A 160 -20.40 -6.71 -3.55
C TYR A 160 -19.42 -5.58 -3.92
N LEU A 161 -18.12 -5.82 -3.77
CA LEU A 161 -17.07 -4.89 -4.14
C LEU A 161 -17.13 -4.53 -5.64
N GLU A 162 -17.25 -5.53 -6.52
CA GLU A 162 -17.38 -5.32 -7.96
C GLU A 162 -18.57 -4.39 -8.29
N ALA A 163 -19.73 -4.68 -7.69
CA ALA A 163 -20.92 -3.86 -7.90
C ALA A 163 -20.74 -2.42 -7.41
N MET A 164 -20.03 -2.21 -6.30
CA MET A 164 -19.73 -0.86 -5.81
C MET A 164 -18.70 -0.15 -6.68
N CYS A 165 -17.67 -0.81 -7.16
CA CYS A 165 -16.74 -0.24 -8.14
C CYS A 165 -17.46 0.18 -9.43
N GLU A 166 -18.34 -0.68 -9.97
CA GLU A 166 -19.15 -0.34 -11.15
C GLU A 166 -20.06 0.87 -10.89
N ARG A 167 -20.72 0.92 -9.73
CA ARG A 167 -21.59 2.04 -9.34
C ARG A 167 -20.79 3.34 -9.26
N VAL A 168 -19.60 3.33 -8.64
CA VAL A 168 -18.72 4.51 -8.58
C VAL A 168 -18.36 4.99 -9.98
N LEU A 169 -17.94 4.10 -10.88
CA LEU A 169 -17.63 4.48 -12.26
C LEU A 169 -18.83 5.08 -13.02
N ARG A 170 -20.05 4.57 -12.78
CA ARG A 170 -21.26 5.04 -13.47
C ARG A 170 -21.78 6.36 -12.94
N GLU A 171 -21.73 6.55 -11.61
CA GLU A 171 -22.43 7.63 -10.92
C GLU A 171 -21.52 8.77 -10.43
N SER A 172 -20.19 8.68 -10.66
CA SER A 172 -19.22 9.71 -10.25
C SER A 172 -18.06 9.84 -11.23
N SER A 173 -17.21 10.84 -11.01
CA SER A 173 -15.94 11.01 -11.73
C SER A 173 -14.77 10.24 -11.10
N LEU A 174 -14.94 9.64 -9.92
CA LEU A 174 -13.87 8.94 -9.22
C LEU A 174 -13.56 7.60 -9.90
N LEU A 175 -12.29 7.22 -9.81
CA LEU A 175 -11.78 5.94 -10.28
C LEU A 175 -11.59 4.98 -9.10
N PRO A 176 -12.21 3.78 -9.11
CA PRO A 176 -12.04 2.80 -8.07
C PRO A 176 -10.61 2.25 -7.99
N HIS A 177 -10.11 2.01 -6.78
CA HIS A 177 -8.90 1.24 -6.51
C HIS A 177 -9.18 0.21 -5.42
N PRO A 178 -9.51 -1.05 -5.76
CA PRO A 178 -9.85 -2.06 -4.78
C PRO A 178 -8.61 -2.76 -4.18
N ASN A 179 -8.64 -2.97 -2.85
CA ASN A 179 -7.66 -3.71 -2.06
C ASN A 179 -8.36 -4.84 -1.26
N PRO A 180 -8.91 -5.88 -1.91
CA PRO A 180 -9.78 -6.86 -1.23
C PRO A 180 -9.05 -8.04 -0.60
N GLY A 181 -7.72 -8.08 -0.60
CA GLY A 181 -6.97 -9.26 -0.21
C GLY A 181 -6.84 -10.30 -1.32
N LEU A 182 -6.88 -11.60 -0.99
CA LEU A 182 -6.66 -12.66 -1.97
C LEU A 182 -7.84 -12.81 -2.95
N MET A 183 -7.49 -12.90 -4.24
CA MET A 183 -8.43 -13.06 -5.36
C MET A 183 -8.07 -14.27 -6.23
N SER A 184 -9.06 -14.85 -6.90
CA SER A 184 -8.83 -15.79 -8.02
C SER A 184 -8.54 -15.02 -9.31
N ALA A 185 -8.02 -15.72 -10.31
CA ALA A 185 -7.82 -15.18 -11.66
C ALA A 185 -9.11 -14.57 -12.24
N GLU A 186 -10.24 -15.25 -12.03
CA GLU A 186 -11.55 -14.77 -12.46
C GLU A 186 -11.94 -13.44 -11.78
N TRP A 187 -11.71 -13.31 -10.47
CA TRP A 187 -12.01 -12.08 -9.74
C TRP A 187 -11.10 -10.93 -10.15
N LEU A 188 -9.84 -11.20 -10.41
CA LEU A 188 -8.91 -10.21 -10.96
C LEU A 188 -9.41 -9.68 -12.32
N GLU A 189 -9.83 -10.57 -13.22
CA GLU A 189 -10.38 -10.19 -14.52
C GLU A 189 -11.65 -9.36 -14.39
N ARG A 190 -12.58 -9.76 -13.53
CA ARG A 190 -13.85 -9.05 -13.30
C ARG A 190 -13.62 -7.65 -12.76
N LEU A 191 -12.82 -7.52 -11.70
CA LEU A 191 -12.52 -6.22 -11.08
C LEU A 191 -11.73 -5.31 -12.01
N ALA A 192 -10.86 -5.85 -12.88
CA ALA A 192 -10.13 -5.05 -13.86
C ALA A 192 -11.03 -4.33 -14.88
N ARG A 193 -12.27 -4.79 -15.07
CA ARG A 193 -13.25 -4.12 -15.95
C ARG A 193 -13.88 -2.87 -15.30
N VAL A 194 -13.80 -2.78 -13.97
CA VAL A 194 -14.44 -1.72 -13.18
C VAL A 194 -13.45 -0.92 -12.31
N ALA A 195 -12.16 -1.21 -12.43
CA ALA A 195 -11.11 -0.50 -11.71
C ALA A 195 -9.84 -0.38 -12.57
N PRO A 196 -9.23 0.83 -12.71
CA PRO A 196 -8.05 1.04 -13.54
C PRO A 196 -6.78 0.44 -12.95
N SER A 197 -6.77 0.21 -11.66
CA SER A 197 -5.69 -0.41 -10.90
C SER A 197 -6.27 -1.09 -9.65
N MET A 198 -5.51 -1.98 -9.05
CA MET A 198 -5.86 -2.61 -7.78
C MET A 198 -4.59 -2.95 -6.99
N GLY A 199 -4.76 -3.33 -5.73
CA GLY A 199 -3.63 -3.57 -4.85
C GLY A 199 -3.79 -4.79 -3.96
N LEU A 200 -2.64 -5.30 -3.55
CA LEU A 200 -2.47 -6.30 -2.51
C LEU A 200 -1.09 -6.13 -1.88
N MET A 201 -1.02 -5.67 -0.65
CA MET A 201 0.24 -5.59 0.07
C MET A 201 0.82 -6.99 0.28
N LEU A 202 2.03 -7.27 -0.24
CA LEU A 202 2.72 -8.53 0.04
C LEU A 202 3.07 -8.63 1.52
N GLU A 203 3.36 -7.53 2.17
CA GLU A 203 3.83 -7.34 3.54
C GLU A 203 5.24 -7.92 3.74
N THR A 204 5.38 -9.24 3.55
CA THR A 204 6.63 -9.99 3.73
C THR A 204 6.58 -11.32 3.00
N THR A 205 7.75 -11.86 2.63
CA THR A 205 7.91 -13.24 2.16
C THR A 205 8.21 -14.22 3.30
N SER A 206 8.37 -13.72 4.54
CA SER A 206 8.67 -14.54 5.70
C SER A 206 7.48 -15.41 6.13
N THR A 207 7.58 -16.72 5.89
CA THR A 207 6.60 -17.69 6.41
C THR A 207 6.69 -17.87 7.93
N ARG A 208 7.82 -17.48 8.55
CA ARG A 208 8.05 -17.50 10.00
C ARG A 208 7.02 -16.62 10.74
N LEU A 209 6.55 -15.54 10.10
CA LEU A 209 5.55 -14.65 10.69
C LEU A 209 4.13 -15.22 10.74
N LEU A 210 3.88 -16.39 10.15
CA LEU A 210 2.65 -17.17 10.30
C LEU A 210 2.62 -18.01 11.58
N ALA A 211 3.75 -18.15 12.27
CA ALA A 211 3.85 -18.96 13.49
C ALA A 211 3.01 -18.35 14.63
N LYS A 212 2.64 -19.22 15.59
CA LYS A 212 1.89 -18.82 16.79
C LYS A 212 2.62 -17.67 17.53
N GLY A 213 1.90 -16.61 17.83
CA GLY A 213 2.41 -15.40 18.51
C GLY A 213 3.16 -14.41 17.60
N ALA A 214 3.35 -14.72 16.32
CA ALA A 214 3.95 -13.80 15.36
C ALA A 214 2.89 -12.87 14.71
N ALA A 215 3.33 -11.93 13.90
CA ALA A 215 2.48 -10.86 13.34
C ALA A 215 1.28 -11.36 12.53
N HIS A 216 1.40 -12.51 11.86
CA HIS A 216 0.37 -13.11 11.03
C HIS A 216 -0.21 -14.40 11.64
N ASP A 217 -0.08 -14.58 12.97
CA ASP A 217 -0.76 -15.66 13.67
C ASP A 217 -2.29 -15.58 13.44
N ASN A 218 -2.91 -16.68 13.04
CA ASN A 218 -4.33 -16.72 12.66
C ASN A 218 -4.73 -15.77 11.51
N ALA A 219 -3.82 -15.48 10.60
CA ALA A 219 -4.08 -14.71 9.38
C ALA A 219 -3.80 -15.55 8.12
N PRO A 220 -4.69 -16.47 7.74
CA PRO A 220 -4.45 -17.47 6.69
C PRO A 220 -4.27 -16.88 5.30
N ASP A 221 -4.77 -15.66 5.06
CA ASP A 221 -4.61 -14.97 3.78
C ASP A 221 -3.36 -14.09 3.73
N LYS A 222 -2.56 -14.06 4.81
CA LYS A 222 -1.23 -13.46 4.86
C LYS A 222 -0.09 -14.44 4.46
N ASP A 223 -0.44 -15.67 4.05
CA ASP A 223 0.53 -16.61 3.48
C ASP A 223 1.22 -15.98 2.24
N PRO A 224 2.56 -15.79 2.29
CA PRO A 224 3.29 -15.12 1.21
C PRO A 224 3.15 -15.82 -0.14
N ALA A 225 3.15 -17.15 -0.17
CA ALA A 225 3.02 -17.90 -1.41
C ALA A 225 1.67 -17.69 -2.09
N ARG A 226 0.60 -17.51 -1.29
CA ARG A 226 -0.73 -17.20 -1.81
C ARG A 226 -0.80 -15.76 -2.34
N ARG A 227 -0.19 -14.81 -1.64
CA ARG A 227 -0.16 -13.40 -2.05
C ARG A 227 0.67 -13.20 -3.32
N LEU A 228 1.84 -13.82 -3.41
CA LEU A 228 2.68 -13.80 -4.61
C LEU A 228 1.94 -14.36 -5.84
N ARG A 229 1.14 -15.44 -5.68
CA ARG A 229 0.33 -15.97 -6.78
C ARG A 229 -0.70 -14.97 -7.30
N VAL A 230 -1.34 -14.18 -6.42
CA VAL A 230 -2.29 -13.14 -6.82
C VAL A 230 -1.56 -12.03 -7.59
N ILE A 231 -0.41 -11.58 -7.08
CA ILE A 231 0.40 -10.53 -7.73
C ILE A 231 0.89 -11.03 -9.10
N GLU A 232 1.37 -12.27 -9.18
CA GLU A 232 1.79 -12.87 -10.45
C GLU A 232 0.64 -12.96 -11.45
N GLU A 233 -0.53 -13.38 -11.00
CA GLU A 233 -1.72 -13.50 -11.86
C GLU A 233 -2.20 -12.14 -12.37
N ALA A 234 -2.13 -11.10 -11.56
CA ALA A 234 -2.38 -9.73 -12.01
C ALA A 234 -1.41 -9.32 -13.13
N GLY A 235 -0.15 -9.75 -13.03
CA GLY A 235 0.85 -9.56 -14.09
C GLY A 235 0.52 -10.27 -15.40
N ARG A 236 0.11 -11.53 -15.33
CA ARG A 236 -0.33 -12.30 -16.52
C ARG A 236 -1.49 -11.63 -17.23
N GLN A 237 -2.38 -11.01 -16.46
CA GLN A 237 -3.55 -10.33 -17.00
C GLN A 237 -3.30 -8.85 -17.35
N LYS A 238 -2.07 -8.35 -17.21
CA LYS A 238 -1.72 -6.94 -17.45
C LYS A 238 -2.65 -5.98 -16.68
N ILE A 239 -2.74 -6.17 -15.39
CA ILE A 239 -3.48 -5.31 -14.48
C ILE A 239 -2.47 -4.41 -13.76
N PRO A 240 -2.59 -3.07 -13.85
CA PRO A 240 -1.76 -2.16 -13.06
C PRO A 240 -1.93 -2.46 -11.57
N PHE A 241 -0.85 -2.84 -10.88
CA PHE A 241 -0.96 -3.41 -9.55
C PHE A 241 -0.06 -2.69 -8.54
N THR A 242 -0.62 -2.35 -7.38
CA THR A 242 0.11 -1.79 -6.25
C THR A 242 0.38 -2.89 -5.23
N THR A 243 1.62 -2.99 -4.78
CA THR A 243 2.04 -3.91 -3.71
C THR A 243 3.06 -3.23 -2.80
N GLY A 244 3.59 -3.94 -1.81
CA GLY A 244 4.58 -3.36 -0.93
C GLY A 244 4.94 -4.22 0.25
N ILE A 245 5.78 -3.66 1.11
CA ILE A 245 6.29 -4.30 2.32
C ILE A 245 5.86 -3.53 3.56
N LEU A 246 5.70 -4.26 4.66
CA LEU A 246 5.48 -3.69 6.00
C LEU A 246 6.68 -4.03 6.87
N ILE A 247 7.44 -3.02 7.27
CA ILE A 247 8.64 -3.19 8.08
C ILE A 247 8.37 -3.03 9.57
N GLY A 248 9.11 -3.78 10.41
CA GLY A 248 8.99 -3.73 11.87
C GLY A 248 7.98 -4.71 12.45
N ILE A 249 7.48 -5.66 11.68
CA ILE A 249 6.54 -6.68 12.15
C ILE A 249 7.21 -7.98 12.61
N GLY A 250 8.55 -7.97 12.76
CA GLY A 250 9.35 -9.09 13.20
C GLY A 250 10.11 -9.83 12.10
N GLU A 251 10.10 -9.29 10.88
CA GLU A 251 10.95 -9.75 9.77
C GLU A 251 12.42 -9.42 10.03
N THR A 252 13.34 -10.21 9.47
CA THR A 252 14.77 -9.89 9.45
C THR A 252 15.10 -8.96 8.28
N MET A 253 16.33 -8.40 8.27
CA MET A 253 16.80 -7.56 7.17
C MET A 253 16.88 -8.36 5.86
N GLU A 254 17.28 -9.62 5.91
CA GLU A 254 17.31 -10.53 4.77
C GLU A 254 15.90 -10.81 4.25
N GLU A 255 14.93 -11.09 5.13
CA GLU A 255 13.54 -11.32 4.76
C GLU A 255 12.92 -10.08 4.12
N ARG A 256 13.34 -8.88 4.54
CA ARG A 256 12.93 -7.61 3.93
C ARG A 256 13.48 -7.48 2.52
N VAL A 257 14.77 -7.75 2.32
CA VAL A 257 15.40 -7.77 0.98
C VAL A 257 14.76 -8.84 0.10
N ASP A 258 14.51 -10.04 0.62
CA ASP A 258 13.85 -11.12 -0.11
C ASP A 258 12.45 -10.73 -0.59
N THR A 259 11.74 -9.96 0.23
CA THR A 259 10.41 -9.44 -0.15
C THR A 259 10.51 -8.42 -1.29
N LEU A 260 11.46 -7.48 -1.22
CA LEU A 260 11.71 -6.53 -2.31
C LEU A 260 12.19 -7.24 -3.60
N ALA A 261 13.05 -8.25 -3.47
CA ALA A 261 13.54 -9.05 -4.59
C ALA A 261 12.39 -9.80 -5.28
N ALA A 262 11.49 -10.44 -4.53
CA ALA A 262 10.32 -11.12 -5.08
C ALA A 262 9.39 -10.16 -5.84
N ILE A 263 9.18 -8.93 -5.33
CA ILE A 263 8.41 -7.88 -6.01
C ILE A 263 9.12 -7.48 -7.32
N ARG A 264 10.44 -7.23 -7.26
CA ARG A 264 11.25 -6.89 -8.44
C ARG A 264 11.16 -7.95 -9.52
N GLU A 265 11.37 -9.22 -9.17
CA GLU A 265 11.32 -10.36 -10.11
C GLU A 265 9.97 -10.46 -10.83
N LEU A 266 8.86 -10.26 -10.11
CA LEU A 266 7.53 -10.23 -10.71
C LEU A 266 7.35 -9.04 -11.65
N HIS A 267 7.89 -7.86 -11.28
CA HIS A 267 7.85 -6.69 -12.15
C HIS A 267 8.71 -6.88 -13.39
N GLU A 268 9.94 -7.38 -13.27
CA GLU A 268 10.81 -7.67 -14.40
C GLU A 268 10.17 -8.67 -15.39
N LYS A 269 9.43 -9.64 -14.87
CA LYS A 269 8.76 -10.66 -15.67
C LYS A 269 7.53 -10.16 -16.42
N TYR A 270 6.72 -9.30 -15.80
CA TYR A 270 5.40 -8.92 -16.31
C TYR A 270 5.22 -7.42 -16.55
N GLY A 271 6.05 -6.58 -15.97
CA GLY A 271 5.99 -5.12 -16.10
C GLY A 271 4.76 -4.45 -15.48
N HIS A 272 4.04 -5.12 -14.56
CA HIS A 272 2.69 -4.73 -14.13
C HIS A 272 2.64 -4.00 -12.78
N ILE A 273 3.69 -4.08 -11.98
CA ILE A 273 3.71 -3.41 -10.68
C ILE A 273 3.94 -1.93 -10.92
N GLN A 274 2.89 -1.14 -10.70
CA GLN A 274 2.94 0.30 -10.93
C GLN A 274 3.56 1.07 -9.77
N GLU A 275 3.56 0.48 -8.56
CA GLU A 275 3.96 1.14 -7.33
C GLU A 275 4.34 0.13 -6.26
N VAL A 276 5.41 0.43 -5.53
CA VAL A 276 5.85 -0.32 -4.34
C VAL A 276 5.76 0.57 -3.11
N ILE A 277 4.94 0.17 -2.15
CA ILE A 277 4.75 0.86 -0.88
C ILE A 277 5.75 0.30 0.14
N VAL A 278 6.54 1.16 0.76
CA VAL A 278 7.29 0.84 1.98
C VAL A 278 6.56 1.47 3.15
N GLN A 279 5.95 0.63 3.98
CA GLN A 279 5.18 1.05 5.14
C GLN A 279 5.88 0.63 6.42
N ASN A 280 5.96 1.53 7.40
CA ASN A 280 6.47 1.23 8.72
C ASN A 280 5.35 0.82 9.67
N PHE A 281 5.62 -0.21 10.48
CA PHE A 281 4.75 -0.62 11.57
C PHE A 281 4.60 0.49 12.61
N ARG A 282 3.37 0.63 13.12
CA ARG A 282 3.06 1.44 14.29
C ARG A 282 2.34 0.58 15.33
N ALA A 283 2.82 0.64 16.56
CA ALA A 283 2.24 -0.06 17.67
C ALA A 283 0.89 0.58 18.03
N LYS A 284 -0.15 -0.26 18.17
CA LYS A 284 -1.52 0.21 18.37
C LYS A 284 -2.11 -0.43 19.61
N ALA A 285 -2.69 0.41 20.48
CA ALA A 285 -3.39 -0.07 21.67
C ALA A 285 -4.47 -1.11 21.30
N GLY A 286 -4.63 -2.12 22.14
CA GLY A 286 -5.62 -3.18 21.96
C GLY A 286 -5.24 -4.24 20.92
N THR A 287 -4.04 -4.20 20.36
CA THR A 287 -3.53 -5.25 19.46
C THR A 287 -2.50 -6.16 20.17
N PRO A 288 -2.30 -7.41 19.71
CA PRO A 288 -1.24 -8.27 20.22
C PRO A 288 0.16 -7.65 20.17
N MET A 289 0.41 -6.76 19.21
CA MET A 289 1.70 -6.09 18.99
C MET A 289 1.77 -4.68 19.59
N ALA A 290 0.89 -4.32 20.52
CA ALA A 290 0.84 -2.98 21.13
C ALA A 290 2.13 -2.55 21.86
N ALA A 291 2.93 -3.53 22.31
CA ALA A 291 4.21 -3.28 22.99
C ALA A 291 5.44 -3.61 22.12
N TRP A 292 5.27 -3.88 20.83
CA TRP A 292 6.37 -4.17 19.94
C TRP A 292 7.13 -2.90 19.56
N PRO A 293 8.47 -2.98 19.38
CA PRO A 293 9.25 -1.82 18.99
C PRO A 293 8.88 -1.36 17.58
N GLU A 294 8.70 -0.07 17.42
CA GLU A 294 8.52 0.54 16.11
C GLU A 294 9.87 0.73 15.41
N PRO A 295 9.93 0.58 14.07
CA PRO A 295 11.12 0.96 13.33
C PRO A 295 11.36 2.48 13.46
N ASP A 296 12.59 2.89 13.74
CA ASP A 296 12.99 4.28 13.79
C ASP A 296 13.11 4.91 12.37
N SER A 297 13.36 6.19 12.32
CA SER A 297 13.48 6.95 11.07
C SER A 297 14.68 6.47 10.23
N HIS A 298 15.83 6.14 10.84
CA HIS A 298 17.00 5.63 10.12
C HIS A 298 16.71 4.27 9.47
N ASN A 299 16.00 3.40 10.16
CA ASN A 299 15.60 2.10 9.62
C ASN A 299 14.64 2.27 8.42
N MET A 300 13.69 3.21 8.52
CA MET A 300 12.77 3.53 7.42
C MET A 300 13.53 4.12 6.22
N LEU A 301 14.36 5.15 6.43
CA LEU A 301 15.16 5.79 5.38
C LEU A 301 16.10 4.81 4.68
N ARG A 302 16.78 3.96 5.44
CA ARG A 302 17.66 2.91 4.92
C ARG A 302 16.89 1.93 4.03
N THR A 303 15.70 1.50 4.48
CA THR A 303 14.87 0.59 3.69
C THR A 303 14.38 1.23 2.40
N LEU A 304 13.94 2.48 2.44
CA LEU A 304 13.54 3.23 1.25
C LEU A 304 14.68 3.37 0.24
N ALA A 305 15.86 3.75 0.73
CA ALA A 305 17.05 3.90 -0.12
C ALA A 305 17.45 2.58 -0.78
N VAL A 306 17.45 1.48 -0.02
CA VAL A 306 17.71 0.14 -0.57
C VAL A 306 16.64 -0.25 -1.59
N ALA A 307 15.35 -0.01 -1.31
CA ALA A 307 14.26 -0.28 -2.26
C ALA A 307 14.44 0.52 -3.57
N ARG A 308 14.85 1.81 -3.47
CA ARG A 308 15.15 2.64 -4.64
C ARG A 308 16.32 2.10 -5.45
N LEU A 309 17.39 1.67 -4.80
CA LEU A 309 18.56 1.13 -5.49
C LEU A 309 18.32 -0.28 -6.06
N MET A 310 17.47 -1.09 -5.45
CA MET A 310 17.03 -2.37 -6.00
C MET A 310 16.10 -2.21 -7.21
N MET A 311 15.32 -1.13 -7.26
CA MET A 311 14.32 -0.87 -8.31
C MET A 311 14.39 0.61 -8.73
N PRO A 312 15.45 1.04 -9.46
CA PRO A 312 15.74 2.46 -9.70
C PRO A 312 14.62 3.24 -10.44
N ALA A 313 13.88 2.59 -11.33
CA ALA A 313 12.81 3.21 -12.12
C ALA A 313 11.40 3.07 -11.50
N MET A 314 11.25 2.27 -10.44
CA MET A 314 9.97 1.98 -9.79
C MET A 314 9.37 3.22 -9.13
N ASN A 315 8.04 3.34 -9.13
CA ASN A 315 7.37 4.29 -8.24
C ASN A 315 7.40 3.74 -6.81
N ILE A 316 8.13 4.42 -5.94
CA ILE A 316 8.26 4.06 -4.53
C ILE A 316 7.48 5.06 -3.69
N GLN A 317 6.55 4.54 -2.92
CA GLN A 317 5.67 5.27 -2.03
C GLN A 317 6.03 5.04 -0.58
N ALA A 318 5.93 6.10 0.24
CA ALA A 318 5.89 5.99 1.69
C ALA A 318 4.75 6.84 2.27
N PRO A 319 3.88 6.29 3.14
CA PRO A 319 2.79 7.05 3.75
C PRO A 319 3.31 8.15 4.70
N PRO A 320 2.98 9.43 4.47
CA PRO A 320 3.53 10.51 5.29
C PRO A 320 2.98 10.51 6.72
N ASN A 321 1.71 10.14 6.93
CA ASN A 321 1.08 10.13 8.24
C ASN A 321 1.72 9.15 9.23
N LEU A 322 2.42 8.13 8.77
CA LEU A 322 3.10 7.16 9.63
C LEU A 322 4.49 7.63 10.09
N SER A 323 4.99 8.76 9.59
CA SER A 323 6.31 9.29 9.89
C SER A 323 6.28 10.76 10.37
N GLU A 324 5.15 11.21 10.92
CA GLU A 324 5.04 12.53 11.54
C GLU A 324 5.95 12.63 12.80
N PRO A 325 6.56 13.81 13.06
CA PRO A 325 6.43 15.05 12.29
C PRO A 325 7.37 15.16 11.06
N ASP A 326 8.32 14.25 10.89
CA ASP A 326 9.48 14.41 10.00
C ASP A 326 9.33 13.71 8.64
N TYR A 327 8.09 13.45 8.21
CA TYR A 327 7.85 12.69 6.98
C TYR A 327 8.54 13.25 5.72
N ALA A 328 8.85 14.55 5.68
CA ALA A 328 9.57 15.14 4.54
C ALA A 328 10.97 14.55 4.34
N GLU A 329 11.58 13.98 5.38
CA GLU A 329 12.85 13.27 5.29
C GLU A 329 12.77 12.00 4.45
N LEU A 330 11.56 11.40 4.31
CA LEU A 330 11.36 10.22 3.46
C LEU A 330 11.73 10.48 1.98
N LEU A 331 11.69 11.75 1.54
CA LEU A 331 12.16 12.16 0.22
C LEU A 331 13.67 11.91 0.03
N ASP A 332 14.43 12.02 1.10
CA ASP A 332 15.86 11.73 1.07
C ASP A 332 16.12 10.22 0.86
N GLY A 333 15.19 9.35 1.29
CA GLY A 333 15.20 7.93 1.00
C GLY A 333 14.88 7.56 -0.45
N GLY A 334 14.61 8.54 -1.31
CA GLY A 334 14.43 8.34 -2.76
C GLY A 334 13.01 7.98 -3.19
N ILE A 335 11.98 8.25 -2.37
CA ILE A 335 10.58 8.10 -2.79
C ILE A 335 10.23 9.13 -3.87
N ASN A 336 9.21 8.83 -4.66
CA ASN A 336 8.62 9.76 -5.64
C ASN A 336 7.09 9.87 -5.51
N ASP A 337 6.51 9.25 -4.49
CA ASP A 337 5.07 9.27 -4.26
C ASP A 337 4.72 9.25 -2.76
N TRP A 338 3.72 10.04 -2.39
CA TRP A 338 3.17 10.09 -1.03
C TRP A 338 1.99 9.12 -0.83
N GLY A 339 1.54 8.49 -1.91
CA GLY A 339 0.37 7.64 -1.91
C GLY A 339 -0.94 8.40 -1.84
N GLY A 340 -1.94 7.73 -1.32
CA GLY A 340 -3.27 8.30 -1.23
C GLY A 340 -3.46 9.19 0.00
N ILE A 341 -3.83 10.44 -0.21
CA ILE A 341 -4.17 11.42 0.82
C ILE A 341 -5.65 11.76 0.74
N SER A 342 -6.36 11.66 1.85
CA SER A 342 -7.78 12.00 1.89
C SER A 342 -8.03 13.35 2.58
N PRO A 343 -8.70 14.29 1.90
CA PRO A 343 -9.15 15.54 2.53
C PRO A 343 -10.45 15.39 3.33
N LEU A 344 -11.06 14.20 3.34
CA LEU A 344 -12.40 13.96 3.86
C LEU A 344 -12.47 12.81 4.86
N THR A 345 -11.88 11.66 4.52
CA THR A 345 -11.97 10.44 5.32
C THR A 345 -10.69 10.22 6.13
N PRO A 346 -10.78 9.69 7.36
CA PRO A 346 -9.58 9.32 8.11
C PRO A 346 -8.83 8.16 7.46
N ASP A 347 -7.63 7.88 7.94
CA ASP A 347 -6.97 6.59 7.70
C ASP A 347 -7.62 5.53 8.61
N PHE A 348 -8.51 4.71 8.06
CA PHE A 348 -9.19 3.67 8.84
C PHE A 348 -8.28 2.51 9.27
N ILE A 349 -7.09 2.40 8.66
CA ILE A 349 -6.07 1.40 9.06
C ILE A 349 -5.23 1.94 10.23
N ASN A 350 -4.94 3.25 10.23
CA ASN A 350 -4.14 3.93 11.25
C ASN A 350 -4.90 5.18 11.75
N PRO A 351 -6.03 5.02 12.42
CA PRO A 351 -6.91 6.15 12.77
C PRO A 351 -6.26 7.15 13.74
N GLU A 352 -5.24 6.72 14.47
CA GLU A 352 -4.44 7.55 15.36
C GLU A 352 -3.39 8.41 14.64
N LYS A 353 -3.24 8.22 13.31
CA LYS A 353 -2.29 8.93 12.45
C LYS A 353 -3.04 9.64 11.32
N PRO A 354 -3.54 10.87 11.56
CA PRO A 354 -4.30 11.60 10.54
C PRO A 354 -3.44 11.94 9.32
N TRP A 355 -4.09 12.05 8.16
CA TRP A 355 -3.43 12.54 6.95
C TRP A 355 -2.93 13.97 7.16
N PRO A 356 -1.74 14.35 6.65
CA PRO A 356 -1.32 15.73 6.60
C PRO A 356 -2.29 16.54 5.71
N HIS A 357 -2.48 17.81 6.05
CA HIS A 357 -3.20 18.73 5.18
C HIS A 357 -2.45 18.89 3.85
N LEU A 358 -3.17 18.96 2.73
CA LEU A 358 -2.56 19.03 1.40
C LEU A 358 -1.65 20.26 1.22
N ASP A 359 -2.00 21.39 1.83
CA ASP A 359 -1.16 22.59 1.78
C ASP A 359 0.16 22.37 2.53
N GLN A 360 0.11 21.73 3.70
CA GLN A 360 1.30 21.37 4.46
C GLN A 360 2.16 20.32 3.72
N LEU A 361 1.52 19.32 3.09
CA LEU A 361 2.22 18.34 2.27
C LEU A 361 2.94 19.02 1.10
N ARG A 362 2.29 20.00 0.45
CA ARG A 362 2.86 20.80 -0.62
C ARG A 362 4.05 21.61 -0.13
N GLU A 363 3.86 22.40 0.91
CA GLU A 363 4.91 23.26 1.48
C GLU A 363 6.16 22.45 1.84
N ARG A 364 6.01 21.31 2.53
CA ARG A 364 7.14 20.47 2.93
C ARG A 364 7.82 19.78 1.75
N THR A 365 7.05 19.40 0.72
CA THR A 365 7.59 18.80 -0.51
C THR A 365 8.38 19.84 -1.31
N GLU A 366 7.83 21.04 -1.45
CA GLU A 366 8.48 22.15 -2.18
C GLU A 366 9.72 22.68 -1.43
N ALA A 367 9.72 22.68 -0.11
CA ALA A 367 10.90 23.01 0.70
C ALA A 367 12.09 22.05 0.46
N LYS A 368 11.82 20.83 0.03
CA LYS A 368 12.84 19.84 -0.39
C LYS A 368 13.22 19.96 -1.88
N GLY A 369 12.71 20.98 -2.60
CA GLY A 369 13.03 21.26 -4.01
C GLY A 369 12.22 20.45 -5.02
N PHE A 370 11.08 19.88 -4.64
CA PHE A 370 10.21 19.10 -5.53
C PHE A 370 8.87 19.79 -5.77
N GLN A 371 8.29 19.57 -6.95
CA GLN A 371 6.92 19.93 -7.23
C GLN A 371 5.98 18.83 -6.74
N LEU A 372 4.95 19.18 -5.92
CA LEU A 372 3.90 18.26 -5.56
C LEU A 372 2.81 18.23 -6.63
N GLN A 373 2.48 17.03 -7.15
CA GLN A 373 1.47 16.86 -8.19
C GLN A 373 0.49 15.76 -7.87
N GLN A 374 -0.82 16.03 -8.09
CA GLN A 374 -1.86 15.03 -7.99
C GLN A 374 -1.77 14.06 -9.17
N ARG A 375 -1.97 12.75 -8.90
CA ARG A 375 -2.10 11.70 -9.91
C ARG A 375 -3.41 10.93 -9.78
N LEU A 376 -3.73 10.14 -10.80
CA LEU A 376 -4.80 9.14 -10.75
C LEU A 376 -4.36 7.89 -9.96
N PRO A 377 -5.31 6.99 -9.58
CA PRO A 377 -4.97 5.69 -8.99
C PRO A 377 -4.20 4.76 -9.95
N VAL A 378 -4.21 5.05 -11.23
CA VAL A 378 -3.39 4.40 -12.25
C VAL A 378 -2.32 5.38 -12.72
N TYR A 379 -1.05 4.93 -12.75
CA TYR A 379 0.03 5.76 -13.27
C TYR A 379 -0.05 5.88 -14.81
N PRO A 380 0.43 6.99 -15.39
CA PRO A 380 0.29 7.28 -16.82
C PRO A 380 0.84 6.18 -17.73
N GLU A 381 1.96 5.59 -17.36
CA GLU A 381 2.60 4.49 -18.10
C GLU A 381 1.74 3.21 -18.18
N PHE A 382 0.74 3.10 -17.30
CA PHE A 382 -0.18 1.96 -17.25
C PHE A 382 -1.60 2.29 -17.73
N ALA A 383 -1.90 3.55 -18.04
CA ALA A 383 -3.24 3.98 -18.42
C ALA A 383 -3.81 3.19 -19.60
N ALA A 384 -2.99 2.89 -20.61
CA ALA A 384 -3.39 2.12 -21.78
C ALA A 384 -3.86 0.69 -21.44
N TRP A 385 -3.28 0.07 -20.40
CA TRP A 385 -3.72 -1.25 -19.94
C TRP A 385 -5.09 -1.20 -19.29
N ALA A 386 -5.34 -0.19 -18.46
CA ALA A 386 -6.64 0.06 -17.84
C ALA A 386 -7.71 0.36 -18.90
N GLU A 387 -7.40 1.23 -19.85
CA GLU A 387 -8.31 1.60 -20.95
C GLU A 387 -8.71 0.42 -21.84
N ALA A 388 -7.85 -0.59 -21.96
CA ALA A 388 -8.13 -1.81 -22.75
C ALA A 388 -9.14 -2.75 -22.08
N LYS A 389 -9.46 -2.56 -20.76
CA LYS A 389 -10.33 -3.46 -19.99
C LYS A 389 -11.83 -3.20 -20.15
N GLY A 390 -12.25 -1.99 -20.55
CA GLY A 390 -13.66 -1.66 -20.72
C GLY A 390 -13.89 -0.26 -21.24
N GLU A 391 -15.01 -0.05 -21.93
CA GLU A 391 -15.34 1.25 -22.54
C GLU A 391 -15.61 2.34 -21.50
N LEU A 392 -16.41 2.04 -20.47
CA LEU A 392 -16.70 2.99 -19.40
C LEU A 392 -15.41 3.36 -18.64
N LEU A 393 -14.55 2.39 -18.37
CA LEU A 393 -13.27 2.64 -17.70
C LEU A 393 -12.37 3.52 -18.56
N ARG A 394 -12.29 3.25 -19.87
CA ARG A 394 -11.56 4.09 -20.84
C ARG A 394 -12.05 5.54 -20.80
N GLN A 395 -13.35 5.72 -20.88
CA GLN A 395 -13.96 7.04 -20.82
C GLN A 395 -13.56 7.77 -19.54
N ARG A 396 -13.71 7.14 -18.37
CA ARG A 396 -13.41 7.76 -17.06
C ARG A 396 -11.92 8.08 -16.87
N VAL A 397 -11.02 7.21 -17.33
CA VAL A 397 -9.57 7.49 -17.29
C VAL A 397 -9.25 8.72 -18.14
N ARG A 398 -9.81 8.84 -19.34
CA ARG A 398 -9.58 9.97 -20.25
C ARG A 398 -10.19 11.27 -19.74
N GLU A 399 -11.38 11.23 -19.16
CA GLU A 399 -12.02 12.40 -18.54
C GLU A 399 -11.20 12.99 -17.40
N ASN A 400 -10.39 12.16 -16.75
CA ASN A 400 -9.48 12.56 -15.67
C ASN A 400 -8.02 12.79 -16.12
N ALA A 401 -7.72 12.78 -17.41
CA ALA A 401 -6.36 12.85 -17.93
C ALA A 401 -5.57 14.11 -17.51
N GLN A 402 -6.27 15.22 -17.16
CA GLN A 402 -5.63 16.43 -16.63
C GLN A 402 -4.86 16.20 -15.31
N TYR A 403 -5.18 15.12 -14.58
CA TYR A 403 -4.48 14.71 -13.37
C TYR A 403 -3.35 13.70 -13.64
N SER A 404 -3.00 13.47 -14.90
CA SER A 404 -1.91 12.58 -15.29
C SER A 404 -0.60 13.40 -15.43
N PRO A 405 0.41 13.22 -14.56
CA PRO A 405 1.59 14.10 -14.51
C PRO A 405 2.51 14.04 -15.71
N LEU A 406 2.29 13.18 -16.66
CA LEU A 406 3.18 12.98 -17.82
C LEU A 406 2.55 13.35 -19.18
N GLY A 407 1.59 14.25 -19.19
CA GLY A 407 1.06 14.83 -20.45
C GLY A 407 1.97 15.87 -21.10
N GLY A 408 3.28 15.78 -20.96
CA GLY A 408 4.22 16.76 -21.48
C GLY A 408 5.56 16.15 -21.81
N ALA A 409 5.64 15.47 -22.92
CA ALA A 409 6.72 15.46 -23.93
C ALA A 409 6.62 14.17 -24.76
N ALA A 410 6.04 14.28 -25.93
CA ALA A 410 6.37 13.43 -27.05
C ALA A 410 7.71 13.85 -27.61
#